data_27b8bd49d1a81d6b9e6dc80fe0e5871e
#
_entry.id   27b8bd49d1a81d6b9e6dc80fe0e5871e
#
_cell.length_a   1.000
_cell.length_b   1.000
_cell.length_c   1.000
_cell.angle_alpha   90.00
_cell.angle_beta   90.00
_cell.angle_gamma   90.00
#
_symmetry.space_group_name_H-M   'P 1'
#
loop_
_entity.id
_entity.type
_entity.pdbx_description
1 polymer ?
#
loop_
_entity_poly.entity_id
_entity_poly.type
_entity_poly.pdbx_seq_one_letter_code
_entity_poly.pdbx_strand_id
1 'polypeptide(L)'
;LLVSTGDIVGASPALSSLWADEPTIEVMNMLNLRASAVGNHEFDGGRKELLRQQNGGCDSPHPTKACKFTPNFGGAKFTYLGANVIDKVTGKPIIPGFTIETVKGIKVGLVGVVLRDTPNMVVASGIAGLRFGDEAEAINNALPAMRAAGAQVIVALVHQGGRTVESPLQAGCSKLTGDIVPVVQKIDPSVKLVLTGHSHQG
;
A
#
# COMPACT_ATOMS: atom_id res chain seq x y z
N LEU A 1 13.57 9.77 -2.78
CA LEU A 1 12.34 9.07 -3.11
C LEU A 1 11.50 8.92 -1.85
N LEU A 2 10.30 9.50 -1.81
CA LEU A 2 9.35 9.33 -0.71
C LEU A 2 8.34 8.23 -1.11
N VAL A 3 8.19 7.23 -0.24
CA VAL A 3 7.25 6.12 -0.40
C VAL A 3 6.58 5.82 0.94
N SER A 4 5.46 5.10 0.91
CA SER A 4 4.74 4.66 2.09
C SER A 4 4.44 3.16 2.02
N THR A 5 4.28 2.54 3.17
CA THR A 5 3.91 1.13 3.31
C THR A 5 2.43 0.94 3.65
N GLY A 6 1.59 1.92 3.35
CA GLY A 6 0.13 1.87 3.55
C GLY A 6 -0.37 2.52 4.82
N ASP A 7 -1.68 2.45 5.02
CA ASP A 7 -2.42 3.08 6.12
C ASP A 7 -2.20 4.59 6.20
N ILE A 8 -2.17 5.27 5.05
CA ILE A 8 -2.12 6.73 5.00
C ILE A 8 -3.52 7.37 5.10
N VAL A 9 -4.56 6.57 4.96
CA VAL A 9 -5.97 6.95 5.12
C VAL A 9 -6.71 5.90 5.97
N GLY A 10 -7.98 6.13 6.27
CA GLY A 10 -8.76 5.30 7.19
C GLY A 10 -8.50 5.70 8.64
N ALA A 11 -8.90 5.04 9.66
CA ALA A 11 -8.67 5.33 11.09
C ALA A 11 -7.95 6.68 11.41
N SER A 12 -8.20 7.71 10.60
CA SER A 12 -7.49 8.99 10.56
C SER A 12 -7.98 9.94 11.65
N PRO A 13 -7.18 10.93 12.08
CA PRO A 13 -7.65 12.03 12.90
C PRO A 13 -8.87 12.75 12.30
N ALA A 14 -9.73 13.31 13.14
CA ALA A 14 -10.97 13.98 12.72
C ALA A 14 -10.75 15.06 11.64
N LEU A 15 -9.60 15.75 11.69
CA LEU A 15 -9.21 16.76 10.69
C LEU A 15 -9.17 16.21 9.25
N SER A 16 -8.94 14.91 9.08
CA SER A 16 -8.93 14.24 7.78
C SER A 16 -10.18 13.39 7.56
N SER A 17 -10.55 12.55 8.54
CA SER A 17 -11.64 11.59 8.40
C SER A 17 -13.03 12.23 8.19
N LEU A 18 -13.24 13.48 8.63
CA LEU A 18 -14.47 14.23 8.38
C LEU A 18 -14.63 14.62 6.89
N TRP A 19 -13.57 14.57 6.11
CA TRP A 19 -13.51 14.96 4.72
C TRP A 19 -13.13 13.79 3.79
N ALA A 20 -13.49 12.56 4.18
CA ALA A 20 -13.17 11.34 3.43
C ALA A 20 -11.68 11.21 3.08
N ASP A 21 -10.81 11.66 3.99
CA ASP A 21 -9.34 11.67 3.90
C ASP A 21 -8.73 12.44 2.72
N GLU A 22 -9.52 13.27 2.05
CA GLU A 22 -9.03 14.17 0.99
C GLU A 22 -7.87 15.07 1.46
N PRO A 23 -7.90 15.67 2.69
CA PRO A 23 -6.79 16.48 3.18
C PRO A 23 -5.48 15.70 3.27
N THR A 24 -5.52 14.45 3.71
CA THR A 24 -4.32 13.60 3.78
C THR A 24 -3.75 13.33 2.39
N ILE A 25 -4.60 12.99 1.42
CA ILE A 25 -4.16 12.76 0.03
C ILE A 25 -3.52 14.02 -0.55
N GLU A 26 -4.11 15.20 -0.32
CA GLU A 26 -3.54 16.47 -0.80
C GLU A 26 -2.18 16.78 -0.15
N VAL A 27 -2.02 16.53 1.15
CA VAL A 27 -0.73 16.68 1.83
C VAL A 27 0.31 15.72 1.24
N MET A 28 -0.04 14.46 0.99
CA MET A 28 0.88 13.49 0.37
C MET A 28 1.25 13.89 -1.06
N ASN A 29 0.29 14.47 -1.82
CA ASN A 29 0.55 15.06 -3.14
C ASN A 29 1.55 16.22 -3.05
N MET A 30 1.39 17.12 -2.06
CA MET A 30 2.31 18.26 -1.84
C MET A 30 3.71 17.80 -1.41
N LEU A 31 3.82 16.74 -0.63
CA LEU A 31 5.08 16.12 -0.22
C LEU A 31 5.76 15.34 -1.36
N ASN A 32 5.12 15.24 -2.53
CA ASN A 32 5.60 14.48 -3.68
C ASN A 32 5.83 12.99 -3.36
N LEU A 33 4.89 12.38 -2.60
CA LEU A 33 4.84 10.94 -2.43
C LEU A 33 4.80 10.30 -3.83
N ARG A 34 5.59 9.25 -4.08
CA ARG A 34 5.68 8.62 -5.41
C ARG A 34 4.84 7.35 -5.49
N ALA A 35 4.86 6.55 -4.43
CA ALA A 35 4.06 5.33 -4.34
C ALA A 35 3.75 5.00 -2.89
N SER A 36 2.63 4.33 -2.67
CA SER A 36 2.28 3.72 -1.39
C SER A 36 1.77 2.30 -1.64
N ALA A 37 2.22 1.32 -0.86
CA ALA A 37 1.41 0.11 -0.74
C ALA A 37 0.03 0.51 -0.19
N VAL A 38 -1.00 -0.27 -0.48
CA VAL A 38 -2.24 -0.18 0.31
C VAL A 38 -2.04 -0.90 1.63
N GLY A 39 -2.59 -0.38 2.72
CA GLY A 39 -2.78 -1.09 3.97
C GLY A 39 -4.22 -1.57 4.12
N ASN A 40 -4.57 -2.11 5.28
CA ASN A 40 -5.94 -2.53 5.54
C ASN A 40 -6.89 -1.34 5.64
N HIS A 41 -6.45 -0.19 6.16
CA HIS A 41 -7.28 1.00 6.32
C HIS A 41 -7.63 1.70 5.00
N GLU A 42 -6.87 1.51 3.93
CA GLU A 42 -7.30 1.95 2.60
C GLU A 42 -8.59 1.26 2.14
N PHE A 43 -8.99 0.15 2.78
CA PHE A 43 -10.25 -0.56 2.52
C PHE A 43 -11.36 -0.27 3.53
N ASP A 44 -11.21 0.66 4.47
CA ASP A 44 -12.27 1.03 5.42
C ASP A 44 -13.54 1.53 4.73
N GLY A 45 -13.39 2.33 3.66
CA GLY A 45 -14.48 2.73 2.76
C GLY A 45 -14.74 1.76 1.60
N GLY A 46 -14.06 0.61 1.60
CA GLY A 46 -14.15 -0.42 0.59
C GLY A 46 -13.45 -0.08 -0.73
N ARG A 47 -13.57 -1.01 -1.69
CA ARG A 47 -12.97 -0.89 -3.03
C ARG A 47 -13.33 0.44 -3.73
N LYS A 48 -14.59 0.88 -3.62
CA LYS A 48 -15.07 2.10 -4.30
C LYS A 48 -14.32 3.33 -3.80
N GLU A 49 -14.14 3.43 -2.49
CA GLU A 49 -13.47 4.58 -1.90
C GLU A 49 -11.97 4.57 -2.21
N LEU A 50 -11.30 3.44 -2.12
CA LEU A 50 -9.90 3.33 -2.53
C LEU A 50 -9.69 3.80 -3.98
N LEU A 51 -10.53 3.34 -4.91
CA LEU A 51 -10.44 3.75 -6.32
C LEU A 51 -10.73 5.24 -6.51
N ARG A 52 -11.66 5.81 -5.73
CA ARG A 52 -11.91 7.26 -5.71
C ARG A 52 -10.69 8.02 -5.18
N GLN A 53 -10.10 7.58 -4.10
CA GLN A 53 -8.89 8.20 -3.54
C GLN A 53 -7.72 8.17 -4.53
N GLN A 54 -7.58 7.11 -5.32
CA GLN A 54 -6.59 7.06 -6.38
C GLN A 54 -6.92 7.98 -7.57
N ASN A 55 -8.16 7.96 -8.06
CA ASN A 55 -8.51 8.55 -9.36
C ASN A 55 -9.21 9.91 -9.23
N GLY A 56 -9.59 10.31 -8.03
CA GLY A 56 -10.38 11.51 -7.80
C GLY A 56 -11.88 11.30 -8.00
N GLY A 57 -12.61 12.42 -7.90
CA GLY A 57 -14.05 12.46 -8.06
C GLY A 57 -14.82 12.49 -6.75
N CYS A 58 -16.13 12.69 -6.88
CA CYS A 58 -17.03 12.91 -5.74
C CYS A 58 -18.02 11.73 -5.51
N ASP A 59 -17.98 10.70 -6.35
CA ASP A 59 -18.81 9.51 -6.20
C ASP A 59 -18.23 8.56 -5.13
N SER A 60 -18.58 8.81 -3.89
CA SER A 60 -18.07 8.14 -2.68
C SER A 60 -19.19 7.37 -1.95
N PRO A 61 -18.87 6.28 -1.25
CA PRO A 61 -19.77 5.70 -0.24
C PRO A 61 -20.01 6.66 0.96
N HIS A 62 -19.27 7.77 1.04
CA HIS A 62 -19.39 8.80 2.09
C HIS A 62 -19.82 10.16 1.49
N PRO A 63 -21.02 10.31 0.90
CA PRO A 63 -21.42 11.50 0.12
C PRO A 63 -21.52 12.78 0.97
N THR A 64 -21.67 12.64 2.28
CA THR A 64 -21.70 13.77 3.22
C THR A 64 -20.31 14.33 3.54
N LYS A 65 -19.24 13.58 3.21
CA LYS A 65 -17.84 13.93 3.48
C LYS A 65 -17.05 14.23 2.21
N ALA A 66 -17.26 13.45 1.15
CA ALA A 66 -16.52 13.55 -0.09
C ALA A 66 -16.78 14.87 -0.82
N CYS A 67 -15.72 15.48 -1.38
CA CYS A 67 -15.75 16.78 -2.06
C CYS A 67 -16.31 17.93 -1.23
N LYS A 68 -16.22 17.83 0.10
CA LYS A 68 -16.60 18.93 1.00
C LYS A 68 -15.39 19.77 1.41
N PHE A 69 -14.20 19.17 1.42
CA PHE A 69 -12.93 19.87 1.63
C PHE A 69 -12.42 20.50 0.32
N THR A 70 -12.32 19.69 -0.73
CA THR A 70 -11.89 20.14 -2.06
C THR A 70 -12.98 19.87 -3.09
N PRO A 71 -13.71 20.89 -3.59
CA PRO A 71 -14.58 20.70 -4.74
C PRO A 71 -13.79 20.09 -5.91
N ASN A 72 -14.34 19.08 -6.58
CA ASN A 72 -13.66 18.38 -7.68
C ASN A 72 -12.33 17.72 -7.25
N PHE A 73 -12.35 16.97 -6.15
CA PHE A 73 -11.17 16.24 -5.65
C PHE A 73 -10.44 15.48 -6.76
N GLY A 74 -9.16 15.79 -6.93
CA GLY A 74 -8.32 15.28 -8.03
C GLY A 74 -7.72 13.88 -7.80
N GLY A 75 -7.80 13.35 -6.58
CA GLY A 75 -7.20 12.06 -6.21
C GLY A 75 -5.70 12.13 -5.94
N ALA A 76 -5.12 10.96 -5.73
CA ALA A 76 -3.72 10.78 -5.48
C ALA A 76 -2.88 11.00 -6.75
N LYS A 77 -1.83 11.83 -6.67
CA LYS A 77 -0.81 11.97 -7.72
C LYS A 77 0.26 10.88 -7.64
N PHE A 78 0.32 10.21 -6.51
CA PHE A 78 1.14 9.01 -6.31
C PHE A 78 0.34 7.76 -6.69
N THR A 79 1.04 6.63 -6.85
CA THR A 79 0.40 5.36 -7.21
C THR A 79 0.18 4.50 -5.96
N TYR A 80 -1.06 4.11 -5.67
CA TYR A 80 -1.33 3.02 -4.77
C TYR A 80 -0.95 1.68 -5.41
N LEU A 81 -0.27 0.82 -4.66
CA LEU A 81 0.22 -0.48 -5.09
C LEU A 81 -0.40 -1.60 -4.26
N GLY A 82 -0.88 -2.66 -4.93
CA GLY A 82 -1.52 -3.80 -4.27
C GLY A 82 -1.45 -5.08 -5.11
N ALA A 83 -0.25 -5.66 -5.26
CA ALA A 83 -0.01 -6.81 -6.12
C ALA A 83 -0.82 -8.05 -5.74
N ASN A 84 -1.18 -8.19 -4.45
CA ASN A 84 -1.93 -9.33 -3.92
C ASN A 84 -3.44 -9.06 -3.75
N VAL A 85 -3.94 -7.88 -4.16
CA VAL A 85 -5.38 -7.52 -4.07
C VAL A 85 -6.06 -7.83 -5.41
N ILE A 86 -6.69 -8.97 -5.52
CA ILE A 86 -7.15 -9.56 -6.77
C ILE A 86 -8.67 -9.50 -6.87
N ASP A 87 -9.17 -8.99 -7.99
CA ASP A 87 -10.57 -9.11 -8.38
C ASP A 87 -10.87 -10.57 -8.75
N LYS A 88 -11.84 -11.20 -8.06
CA LYS A 88 -12.17 -12.62 -8.24
C LYS A 88 -12.77 -12.94 -9.62
N VAL A 89 -13.35 -11.95 -10.29
CA VAL A 89 -13.96 -12.12 -11.62
C VAL A 89 -12.90 -12.08 -12.71
N THR A 90 -12.00 -11.10 -12.65
CA THR A 90 -10.98 -10.89 -13.69
C THR A 90 -9.70 -11.67 -13.44
N GLY A 91 -9.45 -12.10 -12.20
CA GLY A 91 -8.19 -12.70 -11.77
C GLY A 91 -7.00 -11.73 -11.75
N LYS A 92 -7.25 -10.43 -11.92
CA LYS A 92 -6.21 -9.40 -11.99
C LYS A 92 -6.21 -8.50 -10.75
N PRO A 93 -5.07 -7.88 -10.39
CA PRO A 93 -5.05 -6.83 -9.36
C PRO A 93 -6.00 -5.69 -9.70
N ILE A 94 -6.67 -5.11 -8.69
CA ILE A 94 -7.60 -3.96 -8.85
C ILE A 94 -6.89 -2.62 -9.01
N ILE A 95 -5.64 -2.56 -8.61
CA ILE A 95 -4.72 -1.43 -8.74
C ILE A 95 -3.36 -1.96 -9.19
N PRO A 96 -2.42 -1.12 -9.67
CA PRO A 96 -1.10 -1.58 -10.06
C PRO A 96 -0.41 -2.39 -8.95
N GLY A 97 0.25 -3.50 -9.31
CA GLY A 97 1.05 -4.27 -8.35
C GLY A 97 2.42 -3.64 -8.09
N PHE A 98 2.95 -2.92 -9.07
CA PHE A 98 4.25 -2.26 -8.98
C PHE A 98 4.31 -1.00 -9.86
N THR A 99 5.32 -0.17 -9.61
CA THR A 99 5.71 0.97 -10.46
C THR A 99 7.24 1.05 -10.60
N ILE A 100 7.72 1.79 -11.59
CA ILE A 100 9.15 2.05 -11.79
C ILE A 100 9.41 3.54 -11.62
N GLU A 101 10.27 3.88 -10.68
CA GLU A 101 10.72 5.25 -10.44
C GLU A 101 12.19 5.41 -10.83
N THR A 102 12.54 6.56 -11.42
CA THR A 102 13.94 6.84 -11.75
C THR A 102 14.54 7.77 -10.70
N VAL A 103 15.56 7.30 -10.00
CA VAL A 103 16.28 8.05 -8.95
C VAL A 103 17.74 8.19 -9.35
N LYS A 104 18.17 9.41 -9.64
CA LYS A 104 19.55 9.70 -10.09
C LYS A 104 20.01 8.77 -11.24
N GLY A 105 19.13 8.52 -12.19
CA GLY A 105 19.43 7.66 -13.36
C GLY A 105 19.25 6.16 -13.12
N ILE A 106 18.99 5.72 -11.89
CA ILE A 106 18.75 4.30 -11.55
C ILE A 106 17.25 4.03 -11.57
N LYS A 107 16.83 3.00 -12.29
CA LYS A 107 15.44 2.53 -12.28
C LYS A 107 15.18 1.67 -11.05
N VAL A 108 14.37 2.19 -10.13
CA VAL A 108 13.92 1.52 -8.90
C VAL A 108 12.52 0.99 -9.10
N GLY A 109 12.36 -0.32 -9.04
CA GLY A 109 11.05 -0.97 -9.02
C GLY A 109 10.49 -1.01 -7.61
N LEU A 110 9.26 -0.54 -7.45
CA LEU A 110 8.51 -0.55 -6.19
C LEU A 110 7.34 -1.50 -6.34
N VAL A 111 7.29 -2.59 -5.57
CA VAL A 111 6.14 -3.50 -5.52
C VAL A 111 5.45 -3.34 -4.17
N GLY A 112 4.10 -3.25 -4.18
CA GLY A 112 3.30 -3.08 -2.97
C GLY A 112 2.40 -4.27 -2.68
N VAL A 113 2.31 -4.66 -1.42
CA VAL A 113 1.40 -5.71 -0.94
C VAL A 113 0.82 -5.35 0.42
N VAL A 114 -0.36 -5.86 0.70
CA VAL A 114 -1.06 -5.73 1.98
C VAL A 114 -1.25 -7.12 2.62
N LEU A 115 -1.34 -7.15 3.95
CA LEU A 115 -1.55 -8.40 4.67
C LEU A 115 -2.76 -9.16 4.14
N ARG A 116 -2.59 -10.47 3.91
CA ARG A 116 -3.65 -11.36 3.42
C ARG A 116 -4.84 -11.45 4.36
N ASP A 117 -4.64 -11.12 5.64
CA ASP A 117 -5.66 -11.15 6.68
C ASP A 117 -6.57 -9.90 6.70
N THR A 118 -6.37 -8.94 5.80
CA THR A 118 -7.21 -7.74 5.63
C THR A 118 -8.72 -8.03 5.69
N PRO A 119 -9.26 -9.14 5.11
CA PRO A 119 -10.70 -9.41 5.19
C PRO A 119 -11.28 -9.56 6.60
N ASN A 120 -10.45 -9.88 7.59
CA ASN A 120 -10.86 -10.01 8.98
C ASN A 120 -10.83 -8.67 9.75
N MET A 121 -10.35 -7.60 9.12
CA MET A 121 -10.13 -6.29 9.74
C MET A 121 -11.06 -5.20 9.19
N VAL A 122 -11.70 -5.44 8.04
CA VAL A 122 -12.50 -4.43 7.34
C VAL A 122 -13.91 -4.93 7.04
N VAL A 123 -14.81 -4.01 6.68
CA VAL A 123 -16.20 -4.35 6.40
C VAL A 123 -16.31 -5.24 5.16
N ALA A 124 -16.80 -6.46 5.33
CA ALA A 124 -16.86 -7.49 4.29
C ALA A 124 -17.57 -7.04 3.00
N SER A 125 -18.63 -6.23 3.09
CA SER A 125 -19.34 -5.71 1.92
C SER A 125 -18.49 -4.79 1.07
N GLY A 126 -17.58 -4.02 1.69
CA GLY A 126 -16.68 -3.10 0.99
C GLY A 126 -15.60 -3.78 0.13
N ILE A 127 -15.28 -5.03 0.47
CA ILE A 127 -14.28 -5.84 -0.22
C ILE A 127 -14.88 -7.05 -0.95
N ALA A 128 -16.21 -7.09 -1.08
CA ALA A 128 -16.90 -8.15 -1.80
C ALA A 128 -16.31 -8.32 -3.21
N GLY A 129 -16.05 -9.57 -3.62
CA GLY A 129 -15.42 -9.86 -4.91
C GLY A 129 -13.89 -9.70 -4.94
N LEU A 130 -13.25 -9.29 -3.84
CA LEU A 130 -11.79 -9.24 -3.73
C LEU A 130 -11.23 -10.49 -3.05
N ARG A 131 -10.01 -10.87 -3.43
CA ARG A 131 -9.17 -11.85 -2.77
C ARG A 131 -7.84 -11.20 -2.41
N PHE A 132 -7.41 -11.39 -1.19
CA PHE A 132 -6.09 -10.99 -0.69
C PHE A 132 -5.20 -12.22 -0.69
N GLY A 133 -4.17 -12.22 -1.53
CA GLY A 133 -3.24 -13.34 -1.71
C GLY A 133 -2.05 -13.31 -0.75
N ASP A 134 -1.20 -14.34 -0.85
CA ASP A 134 0.08 -14.39 -0.11
C ASP A 134 0.99 -13.24 -0.57
N GLU A 135 1.56 -12.52 0.36
CA GLU A 135 2.36 -11.31 0.15
C GLU A 135 3.65 -11.65 -0.61
N ALA A 136 4.38 -12.67 -0.15
CA ALA A 136 5.65 -13.06 -0.75
C ALA A 136 5.47 -13.64 -2.15
N GLU A 137 4.42 -14.44 -2.36
CA GLU A 137 4.08 -14.96 -3.68
C GLU A 137 3.77 -13.84 -4.66
N ALA A 138 2.99 -12.84 -4.25
CA ALA A 138 2.64 -11.72 -5.13
C ALA A 138 3.86 -10.86 -5.48
N ILE A 139 4.77 -10.61 -4.52
CA ILE A 139 6.03 -9.93 -4.77
C ILE A 139 6.86 -10.72 -5.80
N ASN A 140 7.09 -12.00 -5.55
CA ASN A 140 7.90 -12.84 -6.42
C ASN A 140 7.33 -12.94 -7.84
N ASN A 141 6.01 -13.03 -7.98
CA ASN A 141 5.31 -13.07 -9.27
C ASN A 141 5.44 -11.73 -10.04
N ALA A 142 5.65 -10.61 -9.37
CA ALA A 142 5.85 -9.31 -10.02
C ALA A 142 7.28 -9.13 -10.59
N LEU A 143 8.28 -9.83 -10.06
CA LEU A 143 9.70 -9.60 -10.39
C LEU A 143 10.01 -9.72 -11.88
N PRO A 144 9.53 -10.72 -12.64
CA PRO A 144 9.83 -10.81 -14.07
C PRO A 144 9.35 -9.57 -14.85
N ALA A 145 8.14 -9.10 -14.56
CA ALA A 145 7.57 -7.92 -15.22
C ALA A 145 8.33 -6.64 -14.83
N MET A 146 8.74 -6.50 -13.58
CA MET A 146 9.54 -5.36 -13.10
C MET A 146 10.90 -5.33 -13.81
N ARG A 147 11.57 -6.48 -13.94
CA ARG A 147 12.84 -6.58 -14.67
C ARG A 147 12.67 -6.25 -16.14
N ALA A 148 11.62 -6.76 -16.78
CA ALA A 148 11.29 -6.45 -18.18
C ALA A 148 11.04 -4.94 -18.38
N ALA A 149 10.46 -4.24 -17.38
CA ALA A 149 10.30 -2.79 -17.37
C ALA A 149 11.62 -2.03 -17.09
N GLY A 150 12.71 -2.76 -16.82
CA GLY A 150 14.06 -2.23 -16.65
C GLY A 150 14.43 -1.89 -15.21
N ALA A 151 13.73 -2.43 -14.19
CA ALA A 151 14.11 -2.25 -12.79
C ALA A 151 15.52 -2.80 -12.54
N GLN A 152 16.40 -1.95 -12.02
CA GLN A 152 17.79 -2.27 -11.64
C GLN A 152 17.88 -2.61 -10.15
N VAL A 153 17.03 -1.98 -9.34
CA VAL A 153 16.89 -2.23 -7.91
C VAL A 153 15.41 -2.48 -7.63
N ILE A 154 15.10 -3.45 -6.79
CA ILE A 154 13.73 -3.77 -6.41
C ILE A 154 13.56 -3.55 -4.91
N VAL A 155 12.52 -2.81 -4.57
CA VAL A 155 12.09 -2.50 -3.19
C VAL A 155 10.67 -3.01 -3.00
N ALA A 156 10.44 -3.77 -1.95
CA ALA A 156 9.10 -4.19 -1.55
C ALA A 156 8.54 -3.28 -0.46
N LEU A 157 7.34 -2.77 -0.70
CA LEU A 157 6.52 -2.03 0.26
C LEU A 157 5.48 -3.00 0.81
N VAL A 158 5.66 -3.45 2.04
CA VAL A 158 4.87 -4.53 2.62
C VAL A 158 4.05 -3.99 3.80
N HIS A 159 2.73 -3.92 3.62
CA HIS A 159 1.85 -3.61 4.74
C HIS A 159 1.60 -4.87 5.57
N GLN A 160 2.60 -5.31 6.29
CA GLN A 160 2.61 -6.37 7.28
C GLN A 160 3.72 -6.06 8.26
N GLY A 161 3.54 -6.41 9.52
CA GLY A 161 4.45 -6.01 10.58
C GLY A 161 4.94 -7.16 11.46
N GLY A 162 5.84 -6.77 12.35
CA GLY A 162 6.40 -7.62 13.38
C GLY A 162 6.77 -6.81 14.59
N ARG A 163 7.47 -7.45 15.52
CA ARG A 163 7.96 -6.83 16.75
C ARG A 163 9.37 -7.30 17.03
N THR A 164 10.20 -6.42 17.55
CA THR A 164 11.50 -6.75 18.13
C THR A 164 11.62 -6.13 19.51
N VAL A 165 12.41 -6.79 20.38
CA VAL A 165 12.81 -6.22 21.68
C VAL A 165 14.18 -5.53 21.59
N GLU A 166 14.77 -5.51 20.41
CA GLU A 166 16.06 -4.88 20.17
C GLU A 166 15.86 -3.37 20.01
N SER A 167 16.84 -2.60 20.48
CA SER A 167 16.82 -1.14 20.29
C SER A 167 16.92 -0.80 18.79
N PRO A 168 16.18 0.21 18.30
CA PRO A 168 16.33 0.71 16.93
C PRO A 168 17.74 1.20 16.59
N LEU A 169 18.56 1.47 17.62
CA LEU A 169 19.96 1.88 17.46
C LEU A 169 20.94 0.71 17.32
N GLN A 170 20.47 -0.52 17.49
CA GLN A 170 21.29 -1.73 17.31
C GLN A 170 21.20 -2.20 15.86
N ALA A 171 22.35 -2.50 15.28
CA ALA A 171 22.39 -3.16 13.99
C ALA A 171 21.98 -4.64 14.13
N GLY A 172 20.95 -5.03 13.40
CA GLY A 172 20.43 -6.40 13.37
C GLY A 172 19.02 -6.52 13.95
N CYS A 173 18.32 -7.55 13.52
CA CYS A 173 16.94 -7.87 13.91
C CYS A 173 16.82 -9.35 14.23
N SER A 174 17.76 -9.88 15.04
CA SER A 174 17.84 -11.33 15.35
C SER A 174 16.64 -11.83 16.16
N LYS A 175 15.95 -10.92 16.84
CA LYS A 175 14.76 -11.21 17.67
C LYS A 175 13.46 -10.73 17.05
N LEU A 176 13.44 -10.45 15.74
CA LEU A 176 12.23 -10.10 15.04
C LEU A 176 11.24 -11.28 15.07
N THR A 177 10.00 -10.99 15.48
CA THR A 177 8.87 -11.93 15.51
C THR A 177 7.67 -11.34 14.81
N GLY A 178 6.65 -12.15 14.54
CA GLY A 178 5.40 -11.71 13.89
C GLY A 178 5.30 -12.16 12.44
N ASP A 179 4.18 -11.81 11.81
CA ASP A 179 3.78 -12.33 10.52
C ASP A 179 4.64 -11.84 9.34
N ILE A 180 5.41 -10.78 9.55
CA ILE A 180 6.40 -10.33 8.55
C ILE A 180 7.54 -11.34 8.36
N VAL A 181 7.91 -12.10 9.38
CA VAL A 181 9.06 -13.01 9.34
C VAL A 181 8.91 -14.06 8.23
N PRO A 182 7.83 -14.87 8.18
CA PRO A 182 7.65 -15.84 7.11
C PRO A 182 7.50 -15.20 5.73
N VAL A 183 7.00 -13.95 5.64
CA VAL A 183 6.94 -13.20 4.37
C VAL A 183 8.35 -12.92 3.87
N VAL A 184 9.19 -12.29 4.69
CA VAL A 184 10.57 -11.93 4.30
C VAL A 184 11.40 -13.18 3.96
N GLN A 185 11.21 -14.28 4.69
CA GLN A 185 11.92 -15.53 4.42
C GLN A 185 11.60 -16.16 3.05
N LYS A 186 10.42 -15.87 2.48
CA LYS A 186 9.97 -16.38 1.18
C LYS A 186 10.23 -15.43 0.02
N ILE A 187 10.55 -14.17 0.28
CA ILE A 187 10.84 -13.18 -0.76
C ILE A 187 12.15 -13.55 -1.47
N ASP A 188 12.14 -13.46 -2.81
CA ASP A 188 13.32 -13.69 -3.63
C ASP A 188 14.48 -12.76 -3.22
N PRO A 189 15.71 -13.25 -3.03
CA PRO A 189 16.86 -12.46 -2.56
C PRO A 189 17.29 -11.34 -3.52
N SER A 190 16.75 -11.28 -4.72
CA SER A 190 16.96 -10.14 -5.64
C SER A 190 16.21 -8.87 -5.20
N VAL A 191 15.22 -8.96 -4.33
CA VAL A 191 14.64 -7.81 -3.63
C VAL A 191 15.66 -7.28 -2.62
N LYS A 192 16.08 -6.02 -2.78
CA LYS A 192 17.22 -5.48 -2.02
C LYS A 192 16.82 -4.73 -0.75
N LEU A 193 15.56 -4.33 -0.66
CA LEU A 193 15.02 -3.62 0.49
C LEU A 193 13.57 -4.02 0.68
N VAL A 194 13.20 -4.31 1.91
CA VAL A 194 11.80 -4.49 2.34
C VAL A 194 11.49 -3.41 3.36
N LEU A 195 10.52 -2.58 3.07
CA LEU A 195 9.95 -1.60 4.00
C LEU A 195 8.63 -2.16 4.52
N THR A 196 8.45 -2.13 5.82
CA THR A 196 7.30 -2.74 6.51
C THR A 196 6.43 -1.71 7.22
N GLY A 197 5.19 -2.08 7.56
CA GLY A 197 4.23 -1.22 8.26
C GLY A 197 3.31 -2.01 9.18
N HIS A 198 2.08 -1.53 9.38
CA HIS A 198 0.98 -2.15 10.10
C HIS A 198 1.14 -2.24 11.62
N SER A 199 2.22 -2.79 12.14
CA SER A 199 2.40 -3.03 13.59
C SER A 199 2.78 -1.79 14.40
N HIS A 200 3.05 -0.63 13.74
CA HIS A 200 3.51 0.62 14.36
C HIS A 200 4.75 0.42 15.25
N GLN A 201 5.61 -0.51 14.89
CA GLN A 201 6.88 -0.78 15.55
C GLN A 201 8.03 -0.33 14.63
N GLY A 202 8.93 0.48 15.18
CA GLY A 202 10.13 0.97 14.49
C GLY A 202 11.36 0.15 14.83
#